data_51d01643646030e188990aa7f71e520c
#
_entry.id   51d01643646030e188990aa7f71e520c
#
_cell.length_a   1.000
_cell.length_b   1.000
_cell.length_c   1.000
_cell.angle_alpha   90.00
_cell.angle_beta   90.00
_cell.angle_gamma   90.00
#
_symmetry.space_group_name_H-M   'P 1'
#
loop_
_entity.id
_entity.type
_entity.pdbx_description
1 polymer ?
#
loop_
_entity_poly.entity_id
_entity_poly.type
_entity_poly.pdbx_seq_one_letter_code
_entity_poly.pdbx_strand_id
1 'polypeptide(L)'
;MDKEIRPQPGPQEAFLSSPADVVIYGGAAGGGKTYGMLLDALHYTHVQGFGAVFFRKNHNQIFSEGGLWDTSLDLYTGLPNAVPVLGRCQWKFMNPKGRTCSKVSFKHIERDLDLGKWQGSQICALYFDELTHFSEKTFFYMFSRNRSLCGVKPYTRASCNPDPDSWVAKFIEWWIDPKTGYAIPERSGVIRWFIRIEEVIHWADTREELWERFNLTTKTERDKPKSVTFIAASVYDNKLLLEKDPGYLANLEAMALVERERLLHGNWKIKAAAGLFFKRTQLGKRLGAVPTDVVRWVRCWDLAASEKTQKGDPAYTAGVLMGKRSNGRYIIADVVNRQMAASDVRKTILMTAQMDRDKYGDVRIRLPQDPGQAGKEQAQSYIKFLSGFNVTTELESGSKATRAEPMAAQWQAGNFDILAGEWNEPYLLQLENFPDGKFKDMVDASANAFLEIETGKQPFAYSFAF
;
A
#
# COMPACT_ATOMS: atom_id res chain seq x y z
N MET A 1 11.31 -10.58 36.18
CA MET A 1 10.42 -9.39 36.14
C MET A 1 9.28 -9.73 35.21
N ASP A 2 8.06 -9.76 35.75
CA ASP A 2 6.87 -9.98 34.92
C ASP A 2 6.77 -8.82 33.93
N LYS A 3 6.81 -9.13 32.66
CA LYS A 3 6.71 -8.14 31.56
C LYS A 3 5.26 -7.66 31.54
N GLU A 4 5.00 -6.50 32.13
CA GLU A 4 3.67 -5.91 32.11
C GLU A 4 3.36 -5.40 30.71
N ILE A 5 2.28 -5.90 30.13
CA ILE A 5 1.80 -5.52 28.79
C ILE A 5 0.74 -4.43 28.99
N ARG A 6 1.05 -3.19 28.59
CA ARG A 6 0.15 -2.05 28.68
C ARG A 6 0.05 -1.30 27.35
N PRO A 7 -1.13 -0.70 27.04
CA PRO A 7 -1.21 0.27 25.96
C PRO A 7 -0.39 1.53 26.30
N GLN A 8 0.08 2.21 25.27
CA GLN A 8 0.64 3.53 25.46
C GLN A 8 -0.47 4.57 25.70
N PRO A 9 -0.24 5.57 26.58
CA PRO A 9 -1.21 6.62 26.86
C PRO A 9 -1.65 7.39 25.61
N GLY A 10 -2.92 7.80 25.59
CA GLY A 10 -3.49 8.60 24.52
C GLY A 10 -4.22 7.76 23.46
N PRO A 11 -3.88 7.87 22.16
CA PRO A 11 -4.66 7.23 21.10
C PRO A 11 -4.79 5.72 21.20
N GLN A 12 -3.78 5.02 21.72
CA GLN A 12 -3.83 3.57 21.89
C GLN A 12 -4.79 3.15 23.01
N GLU A 13 -4.78 3.89 24.14
CA GLU A 13 -5.77 3.68 25.21
C GLU A 13 -7.19 4.00 24.74
N ALA A 14 -7.37 5.11 24.01
CA ALA A 14 -8.66 5.49 23.42
C ALA A 14 -9.19 4.42 22.46
N PHE A 15 -8.30 3.80 21.67
CA PHE A 15 -8.64 2.70 20.78
C PHE A 15 -9.14 1.45 21.54
N LEU A 16 -8.42 1.04 22.58
CA LEU A 16 -8.77 -0.15 23.37
C LEU A 16 -10.03 0.05 24.22
N SER A 17 -10.29 1.26 24.68
CA SER A 17 -11.44 1.58 25.55
C SER A 17 -12.72 1.95 24.77
N SER A 18 -12.64 2.09 23.44
CA SER A 18 -13.78 2.55 22.65
C SER A 18 -14.92 1.53 22.60
N PRO A 19 -16.18 1.92 22.97
CA PRO A 19 -17.35 1.05 22.92
C PRO A 19 -17.99 0.96 21.52
N ALA A 20 -17.44 1.67 20.51
CA ALA A 20 -18.00 1.69 19.17
C ALA A 20 -17.96 0.32 18.49
N ASP A 21 -18.99 0.02 17.70
CA ASP A 21 -19.06 -1.21 16.89
C ASP A 21 -17.90 -1.30 15.89
N VAL A 22 -17.50 -0.15 15.33
CA VAL A 22 -16.37 -0.02 14.41
C VAL A 22 -15.41 1.04 14.94
N VAL A 23 -14.14 0.71 15.09
CA VAL A 23 -13.09 1.67 15.40
C VAL A 23 -12.03 1.63 14.31
N ILE A 24 -11.78 2.79 13.71
CA ILE A 24 -10.72 2.99 12.72
C ILE A 24 -9.59 3.75 13.41
N TYR A 25 -8.47 3.06 13.64
CA TYR A 25 -7.26 3.60 14.22
C TYR A 25 -6.32 4.03 13.10
N GLY A 26 -6.38 5.29 12.72
CA GLY A 26 -5.76 5.79 11.52
C GLY A 26 -4.84 6.98 11.76
N GLY A 27 -4.09 7.35 10.72
CA GLY A 27 -3.17 8.47 10.74
C GLY A 27 -1.74 8.06 10.38
N ALA A 28 -0.75 8.79 10.90
CA ALA A 28 0.66 8.64 10.55
C ALA A 28 1.21 7.22 10.79
N ALA A 29 2.28 6.87 10.09
CA ALA A 29 3.03 5.64 10.32
C ALA A 29 3.69 5.64 11.71
N GLY A 30 4.06 4.46 12.22
CA GLY A 30 4.77 4.36 13.50
C GLY A 30 3.93 4.59 14.76
N GLY A 31 2.64 4.90 14.66
CA GLY A 31 1.76 5.19 15.80
C GLY A 31 1.35 3.99 16.66
N GLY A 32 1.99 2.82 16.53
CA GLY A 32 1.69 1.63 17.35
C GLY A 32 0.34 0.96 17.04
N LYS A 33 -0.25 1.20 15.86
CA LYS A 33 -1.60 0.76 15.49
C LYS A 33 -1.74 -0.78 15.49
N THR A 34 -0.84 -1.49 14.84
CA THR A 34 -0.84 -2.96 14.76
C THR A 34 -0.70 -3.59 16.15
N TYR A 35 0.19 -3.05 16.98
CA TYR A 35 0.35 -3.49 18.36
C TYR A 35 -0.92 -3.27 19.19
N GLY A 36 -1.57 -2.09 19.06
CA GLY A 36 -2.84 -1.79 19.72
C GLY A 36 -3.96 -2.77 19.32
N MET A 37 -4.07 -3.13 18.03
CA MET A 37 -5.04 -4.13 17.58
C MET A 37 -4.77 -5.52 18.15
N LEU A 38 -3.50 -5.93 18.26
CA LEU A 38 -3.14 -7.21 18.87
C LEU A 38 -3.44 -7.23 20.36
N LEU A 39 -3.26 -6.11 21.07
CA LEU A 39 -3.69 -5.97 22.47
C LEU A 39 -5.21 -6.06 22.62
N ASP A 40 -5.98 -5.38 21.75
CA ASP A 40 -7.44 -5.39 21.78
C ASP A 40 -7.99 -6.82 21.64
N ALA A 41 -7.37 -7.64 20.81
CA ALA A 41 -7.77 -9.04 20.60
C ALA A 41 -7.63 -9.91 21.87
N LEU A 42 -6.84 -9.50 22.85
CA LEU A 42 -6.69 -10.23 24.12
C LEU A 42 -7.86 -10.04 25.07
N HIS A 43 -8.66 -8.99 24.90
CA HIS A 43 -9.76 -8.62 25.81
C HIS A 43 -10.71 -9.76 26.15
N TYR A 44 -11.06 -10.58 25.15
CA TYR A 44 -12.05 -11.65 25.29
C TYR A 44 -11.49 -13.05 25.09
N THR A 45 -10.17 -13.21 25.16
CA THR A 45 -9.54 -14.55 24.99
C THR A 45 -9.92 -15.55 26.08
N HIS A 46 -10.40 -15.08 27.23
CA HIS A 46 -10.93 -15.88 28.33
C HIS A 46 -12.38 -16.37 28.07
N VAL A 47 -13.08 -15.83 27.07
CA VAL A 47 -14.47 -16.19 26.76
C VAL A 47 -14.51 -17.42 25.86
N GLN A 48 -15.23 -18.46 26.29
CA GLN A 48 -15.36 -19.70 25.53
C GLN A 48 -16.06 -19.45 24.20
N GLY A 49 -15.42 -19.85 23.11
CA GLY A 49 -15.96 -19.70 21.75
C GLY A 49 -15.65 -18.35 21.09
N PHE A 50 -14.93 -17.44 21.77
CA PHE A 50 -14.49 -16.19 21.14
C PHE A 50 -13.54 -16.46 19.98
N GLY A 51 -13.75 -15.76 18.85
CA GLY A 51 -12.94 -15.85 17.66
C GLY A 51 -12.63 -14.48 17.08
N ALA A 52 -11.36 -14.13 16.99
CA ALA A 52 -10.84 -12.94 16.34
C ALA A 52 -10.12 -13.31 15.04
N VAL A 53 -10.33 -12.52 13.98
CA VAL A 53 -9.64 -12.73 12.70
C VAL A 53 -9.07 -11.42 12.20
N PHE A 54 -7.76 -11.41 12.02
CA PHE A 54 -7.01 -10.33 11.41
C PHE A 54 -6.87 -10.56 9.91
N PHE A 55 -7.13 -9.52 9.14
CA PHE A 55 -7.01 -9.52 7.69
C PHE A 55 -5.90 -8.58 7.22
N ARG A 56 -5.04 -9.08 6.34
CA ARG A 56 -4.12 -8.33 5.50
C ARG A 56 -4.48 -8.52 4.03
N LYS A 57 -4.01 -7.62 3.16
CA LYS A 57 -4.29 -7.69 1.73
C LYS A 57 -3.66 -8.93 1.11
N ASN A 58 -2.42 -9.26 1.47
CA ASN A 58 -1.75 -10.43 0.94
C ASN A 58 -1.06 -11.27 2.03
N HIS A 59 -0.79 -12.54 1.70
CA HIS A 59 -0.24 -13.52 2.64
C HIS A 59 1.17 -13.14 3.14
N ASN A 60 2.04 -12.66 2.23
CA ASN A 60 3.42 -12.33 2.59
C ASN A 60 3.50 -11.20 3.63
N GLN A 61 2.56 -10.26 3.59
CA GLN A 61 2.49 -9.15 4.56
C GLN A 61 2.17 -9.61 5.99
N ILE A 62 1.63 -10.82 6.18
CA ILE A 62 1.39 -11.38 7.53
C ILE A 62 2.71 -11.82 8.14
N PHE A 63 3.64 -12.35 7.33
CA PHE A 63 4.90 -12.96 7.74
C PHE A 63 6.14 -12.12 7.40
N SER A 64 5.95 -10.89 6.90
CA SER A 64 7.10 -9.99 6.73
C SER A 64 7.74 -9.68 8.08
N GLU A 65 9.03 -9.40 8.07
CA GLU A 65 9.80 -8.96 9.25
C GLU A 65 9.07 -7.84 9.99
N GLY A 66 8.82 -7.99 11.29
CA GLY A 66 8.01 -7.06 12.08
C GLY A 66 6.51 -7.01 11.70
N GLY A 67 6.01 -7.93 10.88
CA GLY A 67 4.61 -8.04 10.48
C GLY A 67 3.70 -8.53 11.59
N LEU A 68 2.43 -8.79 11.23
CA LEU A 68 1.40 -9.22 12.20
C LEU A 68 1.79 -10.47 12.97
N TRP A 69 2.37 -11.48 12.29
CA TRP A 69 2.73 -12.73 12.93
C TRP A 69 3.88 -12.55 13.91
N ASP A 70 4.97 -11.90 13.51
CA ASP A 70 6.13 -11.65 14.36
C ASP A 70 5.77 -10.80 15.58
N THR A 71 5.02 -9.71 15.38
CA THR A 71 4.53 -8.88 16.48
C THR A 71 3.65 -9.68 17.44
N SER A 72 2.83 -10.62 16.92
CA SER A 72 2.01 -11.49 17.76
C SER A 72 2.85 -12.50 18.55
N LEU A 73 3.97 -12.98 17.99
CA LEU A 73 4.93 -13.84 18.72
C LEU A 73 5.52 -13.08 19.90
N ASP A 74 6.00 -11.86 19.68
CA ASP A 74 6.58 -11.02 20.74
C ASP A 74 5.58 -10.72 21.87
N LEU A 75 4.30 -10.57 21.51
CA LEU A 75 3.27 -10.19 22.47
C LEU A 75 2.66 -11.40 23.19
N TYR A 76 2.35 -12.49 22.47
CA TYR A 76 1.54 -13.60 23.01
C TYR A 76 2.37 -14.74 23.57
N THR A 77 3.63 -14.91 23.17
CA THR A 77 4.49 -16.03 23.66
C THR A 77 4.69 -15.97 25.18
N GLY A 78 4.65 -14.77 25.78
CA GLY A 78 4.75 -14.61 27.24
C GLY A 78 3.48 -14.95 28.02
N LEU A 79 2.36 -15.21 27.34
CA LEU A 79 1.09 -15.51 27.99
C LEU A 79 0.98 -17.01 28.28
N PRO A 80 0.70 -17.44 29.54
CA PRO A 80 0.79 -18.84 29.96
C PRO A 80 -0.25 -19.76 29.30
N ASN A 81 -1.31 -19.18 28.74
CA ASN A 81 -2.41 -19.90 28.09
C ASN A 81 -2.42 -19.77 26.56
N ALA A 82 -1.45 -19.09 25.96
CA ALA A 82 -1.39 -18.86 24.52
C ALA A 82 -0.51 -19.91 23.83
N VAL A 83 -1.06 -20.58 22.81
CA VAL A 83 -0.38 -21.63 22.05
C VAL A 83 -0.40 -21.28 20.56
N PRO A 84 0.76 -21.08 19.91
CA PRO A 84 0.82 -20.80 18.48
C PRO A 84 0.56 -22.07 17.66
N VAL A 85 -0.18 -21.93 16.56
CA VAL A 85 -0.43 -23.00 15.58
C VAL A 85 0.05 -22.51 14.22
N LEU A 86 1.35 -22.68 13.94
CA LEU A 86 2.04 -22.16 12.77
C LEU A 86 1.36 -22.52 11.44
N GLY A 87 1.06 -23.79 11.20
CA GLY A 87 0.45 -24.25 9.96
C GLY A 87 -0.96 -23.67 9.67
N ARG A 88 -1.57 -22.98 10.64
CA ARG A 88 -2.88 -22.31 10.50
C ARG A 88 -2.81 -20.79 10.64
N CYS A 89 -1.64 -20.23 10.94
CA CYS A 89 -1.47 -18.82 11.29
C CYS A 89 -2.47 -18.39 12.35
N GLN A 90 -2.42 -19.05 13.50
CA GLN A 90 -3.46 -18.94 14.53
C GLN A 90 -2.85 -19.11 15.91
N TRP A 91 -3.33 -18.33 16.86
CA TRP A 91 -3.16 -18.53 18.28
C TRP A 91 -4.38 -19.22 18.88
N LYS A 92 -4.17 -20.21 19.74
CA LYS A 92 -5.19 -20.78 20.60
C LYS A 92 -4.93 -20.34 22.04
N PHE A 93 -5.97 -19.86 22.70
CA PHE A 93 -5.92 -19.56 24.13
C PHE A 93 -6.63 -20.69 24.89
N MET A 94 -5.92 -21.26 25.84
CA MET A 94 -6.36 -22.46 26.55
C MET A 94 -7.08 -22.07 27.83
N ASN A 95 -8.11 -22.82 28.20
CA ASN A 95 -8.73 -22.69 29.52
C ASN A 95 -7.93 -23.50 30.59
N PRO A 96 -8.23 -23.33 31.87
CA PRO A 96 -7.51 -24.08 32.96
C PRO A 96 -7.57 -25.60 32.83
N LYS A 97 -8.51 -26.15 32.04
CA LYS A 97 -8.61 -27.60 31.77
C LYS A 97 -7.80 -28.05 30.54
N GLY A 98 -6.96 -27.17 29.98
CA GLY A 98 -6.13 -27.49 28.82
C GLY A 98 -6.91 -27.60 27.49
N ARG A 99 -8.15 -27.11 27.43
CA ARG A 99 -8.97 -27.10 26.20
C ARG A 99 -8.96 -25.72 25.56
N THR A 100 -9.05 -25.66 24.22
CA THR A 100 -9.13 -24.38 23.50
C THR A 100 -10.38 -23.60 23.95
N CYS A 101 -10.16 -22.41 24.49
CA CYS A 101 -11.18 -21.46 24.89
C CYS A 101 -11.54 -20.53 23.73
N SER A 102 -10.53 -19.87 23.17
CA SER A 102 -10.69 -18.88 22.11
C SER A 102 -9.57 -18.98 21.07
N LYS A 103 -9.70 -18.21 19.99
CA LYS A 103 -8.74 -18.23 18.88
C LYS A 103 -8.53 -16.83 18.32
N VAL A 104 -7.28 -16.51 17.98
CA VAL A 104 -6.90 -15.35 17.18
C VAL A 104 -6.23 -15.86 15.92
N SER A 105 -6.76 -15.52 14.75
CA SER A 105 -6.31 -16.05 13.46
C SER A 105 -5.86 -14.92 12.53
N PHE A 106 -4.84 -15.17 11.72
CA PHE A 106 -4.35 -14.23 10.71
C PHE A 106 -4.65 -14.77 9.32
N LYS A 107 -5.30 -13.99 8.49
CA LYS A 107 -5.79 -14.38 7.17
C LYS A 107 -5.55 -13.24 6.17
N HIS A 108 -5.66 -13.56 4.89
CA HIS A 108 -5.58 -12.55 3.84
C HIS A 108 -6.81 -12.62 2.92
N ILE A 109 -7.13 -11.47 2.31
CA ILE A 109 -8.13 -11.35 1.24
C ILE A 109 -7.48 -10.52 0.14
N GLU A 110 -6.96 -11.19 -0.86
CA GLU A 110 -6.22 -10.55 -1.94
C GLU A 110 -7.14 -9.91 -2.97
N ARG A 111 -8.23 -10.58 -3.31
CA ARG A 111 -9.20 -10.14 -4.32
C ARG A 111 -10.63 -10.29 -3.81
N ASP A 112 -11.55 -9.48 -4.35
CA ASP A 112 -12.97 -9.57 -4.03
C ASP A 112 -13.59 -10.95 -4.36
N LEU A 113 -13.00 -11.68 -5.30
CA LEU A 113 -13.39 -13.07 -5.62
C LEU A 113 -13.15 -14.05 -4.45
N ASP A 114 -12.23 -13.73 -3.55
CA ASP A 114 -11.92 -14.58 -2.39
C ASP A 114 -13.00 -14.49 -1.29
N LEU A 115 -13.91 -13.53 -1.38
CA LEU A 115 -14.99 -13.34 -0.40
C LEU A 115 -15.91 -14.55 -0.28
N GLY A 116 -16.10 -15.32 -1.37
CA GLY A 116 -16.86 -16.57 -1.36
C GLY A 116 -16.37 -17.59 -0.33
N LYS A 117 -15.06 -17.62 -0.04
CA LYS A 117 -14.43 -18.51 0.96
C LYS A 117 -14.92 -18.22 2.39
N TRP A 118 -15.47 -17.03 2.63
CA TRP A 118 -15.98 -16.58 3.93
C TRP A 118 -17.49 -16.73 4.07
N GLN A 119 -18.16 -17.31 3.07
CA GLN A 119 -19.58 -17.60 3.14
C GLN A 119 -19.86 -18.54 4.30
N GLY A 120 -20.86 -18.22 5.12
CA GLY A 120 -21.21 -19.02 6.31
C GLY A 120 -20.35 -18.74 7.55
N SER A 121 -19.26 -18.03 7.47
CA SER A 121 -18.38 -17.72 8.60
C SER A 121 -19.09 -16.91 9.69
N GLN A 122 -18.69 -17.16 10.95
CA GLN A 122 -19.11 -16.39 12.12
C GLN A 122 -17.84 -15.90 12.83
N ILE A 123 -17.65 -14.59 12.83
CA ILE A 123 -16.45 -13.97 13.37
C ILE A 123 -16.88 -12.94 14.39
N CYS A 124 -16.51 -13.12 15.65
CA CYS A 124 -16.88 -12.23 16.72
C CYS A 124 -16.15 -10.89 16.63
N ALA A 125 -14.84 -10.92 16.40
CA ALA A 125 -14.01 -9.73 16.25
C ALA A 125 -13.30 -9.73 14.90
N LEU A 126 -13.56 -8.71 14.09
CA LEU A 126 -12.91 -8.48 12.80
C LEU A 126 -11.82 -7.44 12.96
N TYR A 127 -10.63 -7.75 12.44
CA TYR A 127 -9.51 -6.80 12.40
C TYR A 127 -9.02 -6.64 10.97
N PHE A 128 -9.00 -5.40 10.47
CA PHE A 128 -8.42 -5.06 9.17
C PHE A 128 -7.14 -4.28 9.41
N ASP A 129 -6.00 -4.88 9.12
CA ASP A 129 -4.73 -4.18 9.17
C ASP A 129 -4.43 -3.59 7.79
N GLU A 130 -4.24 -2.26 7.74
CA GLU A 130 -4.20 -1.42 6.53
C GLU A 130 -5.52 -1.45 5.75
N LEU A 131 -6.61 -0.96 6.36
CA LEU A 131 -7.96 -0.96 5.78
C LEU A 131 -8.03 -0.29 4.40
N THR A 132 -7.22 0.72 4.14
CA THR A 132 -7.15 1.42 2.85
C THR A 132 -6.76 0.50 1.68
N HIS A 133 -6.14 -0.65 1.96
CA HIS A 133 -5.81 -1.66 0.94
C HIS A 133 -7.00 -2.52 0.52
N PHE A 134 -8.10 -2.49 1.25
CA PHE A 134 -9.29 -3.28 0.94
C PHE A 134 -10.35 -2.43 0.23
N SER A 135 -11.11 -3.07 -0.66
CA SER A 135 -12.27 -2.42 -1.27
C SER A 135 -13.39 -2.22 -0.24
N GLU A 136 -14.24 -1.21 -0.46
CA GLU A 136 -15.46 -1.00 0.31
C GLU A 136 -16.35 -2.26 0.32
N LYS A 137 -16.44 -2.92 -0.83
CA LYS A 137 -17.17 -4.20 -0.98
C LYS A 137 -16.63 -5.28 -0.05
N THR A 138 -15.30 -5.45 0.03
CA THR A 138 -14.66 -6.41 0.93
C THR A 138 -15.00 -6.11 2.39
N PHE A 139 -14.88 -4.84 2.81
CA PHE A 139 -15.18 -4.45 4.18
C PHE A 139 -16.64 -4.77 4.55
N PHE A 140 -17.61 -4.28 3.79
CA PHE A 140 -19.03 -4.49 4.12
C PHE A 140 -19.48 -5.95 3.95
N TYR A 141 -18.88 -6.71 3.03
CA TYR A 141 -19.12 -8.15 2.96
C TYR A 141 -18.67 -8.85 4.23
N MET A 142 -17.43 -8.61 4.69
CA MET A 142 -16.91 -9.20 5.92
C MET A 142 -17.65 -8.68 7.16
N PHE A 143 -18.06 -7.42 7.17
CA PHE A 143 -18.90 -6.86 8.22
C PHE A 143 -20.23 -7.62 8.36
N SER A 144 -20.79 -8.16 7.27
CA SER A 144 -21.97 -9.05 7.33
C SER A 144 -21.65 -10.44 7.95
N ARG A 145 -20.36 -10.81 8.10
CA ARG A 145 -19.90 -12.03 8.78
C ARG A 145 -19.56 -11.77 10.25
N ASN A 146 -19.59 -10.51 10.68
CA ASN A 146 -19.32 -10.11 12.06
C ASN A 146 -20.53 -10.46 12.95
N ARG A 147 -20.52 -11.65 13.50
CA ARG A 147 -21.58 -12.21 14.34
C ARG A 147 -21.01 -13.14 15.40
N SER A 148 -21.68 -13.24 16.55
CA SER A 148 -21.19 -13.98 17.71
C SER A 148 -22.29 -14.84 18.32
N LEU A 149 -21.88 -16.00 18.83
CA LEU A 149 -22.70 -16.88 19.68
C LEU A 149 -22.04 -17.07 21.07
N CYS A 150 -20.92 -16.42 21.35
CA CYS A 150 -20.16 -16.57 22.61
C CYS A 150 -20.55 -15.54 23.70
N GLY A 151 -21.59 -14.73 23.44
CA GLY A 151 -22.01 -13.69 24.40
C GLY A 151 -21.27 -12.35 24.28
N VAL A 152 -20.16 -12.30 23.56
CA VAL A 152 -19.46 -11.03 23.25
C VAL A 152 -20.17 -10.35 22.10
N LYS A 153 -20.49 -9.06 22.24
CA LYS A 153 -21.07 -8.25 21.14
C LYS A 153 -20.05 -8.20 19.98
N PRO A 154 -20.46 -8.53 18.74
CA PRO A 154 -19.56 -8.47 17.59
C PRO A 154 -19.05 -7.04 17.36
N TYR A 155 -17.78 -6.91 16.98
CA TYR A 155 -17.14 -5.63 16.74
C TYR A 155 -16.08 -5.71 15.63
N THR A 156 -15.71 -4.55 15.10
CA THR A 156 -14.70 -4.41 14.05
C THR A 156 -13.66 -3.37 14.47
N ARG A 157 -12.42 -3.69 14.25
CA ARG A 157 -11.26 -2.82 14.46
C ARG A 157 -10.45 -2.73 13.18
N ALA A 158 -9.95 -1.56 12.86
CA ALA A 158 -9.12 -1.40 11.68
C ALA A 158 -7.97 -0.43 11.94
N SER A 159 -6.80 -0.73 11.36
CA SER A 159 -5.72 0.24 11.22
C SER A 159 -5.69 0.77 9.80
N CYS A 160 -5.18 1.98 9.60
CA CYS A 160 -4.90 2.50 8.27
C CYS A 160 -3.89 3.65 8.32
N ASN A 161 -3.20 3.82 7.19
CA ASN A 161 -2.46 5.04 6.87
C ASN A 161 -3.30 5.87 5.89
N PRO A 162 -3.12 7.20 5.83
CA PRO A 162 -3.86 8.05 4.92
C PRO A 162 -3.69 7.64 3.45
N ASP A 163 -4.81 7.53 2.76
CA ASP A 163 -4.89 7.36 1.32
C ASP A 163 -6.08 8.17 0.80
N PRO A 164 -5.84 9.33 0.16
CA PRO A 164 -6.89 10.25 -0.28
C PRO A 164 -7.80 9.67 -1.38
N ASP A 165 -7.36 8.61 -2.06
CA ASP A 165 -8.13 7.95 -3.12
C ASP A 165 -8.90 6.72 -2.62
N SER A 166 -8.72 6.35 -1.36
CA SER A 166 -9.45 5.23 -0.76
C SER A 166 -10.89 5.61 -0.37
N TRP A 167 -11.78 4.61 -0.39
CA TRP A 167 -13.14 4.77 0.15
C TRP A 167 -13.12 5.14 1.65
N VAL A 168 -12.06 4.76 2.37
CA VAL A 168 -11.89 5.08 3.80
C VAL A 168 -11.81 6.58 4.03
N ALA A 169 -11.10 7.33 3.15
CA ALA A 169 -10.99 8.79 3.25
C ALA A 169 -12.38 9.44 3.24
N LYS A 170 -13.29 8.94 2.38
CA LYS A 170 -14.69 9.40 2.35
C LYS A 170 -15.49 8.94 3.56
N PHE A 171 -15.25 7.71 4.03
CA PHE A 171 -15.97 7.15 5.18
C PHE A 171 -15.68 7.89 6.49
N ILE A 172 -14.45 8.40 6.66
CA ILE A 172 -14.03 9.14 7.85
C ILE A 172 -14.00 10.66 7.65
N GLU A 173 -14.52 11.19 6.53
CA GLU A 173 -14.40 12.61 6.15
C GLU A 173 -14.85 13.59 7.24
N TRP A 174 -15.83 13.19 8.06
CA TRP A 174 -16.31 14.04 9.17
C TRP A 174 -15.24 14.31 10.24
N TRP A 175 -14.32 13.37 10.46
CA TRP A 175 -13.21 13.51 11.40
C TRP A 175 -12.01 14.28 10.83
N ILE A 176 -12.05 14.59 9.54
CA ILE A 176 -10.94 15.23 8.82
C ILE A 176 -11.31 16.65 8.45
N ASP A 177 -10.41 17.59 8.71
CA ASP A 177 -10.58 18.98 8.31
C ASP A 177 -10.61 19.10 6.78
N PRO A 178 -11.70 19.65 6.21
CA PRO A 178 -11.85 19.75 4.76
C PRO A 178 -10.84 20.69 4.11
N LYS A 179 -10.23 21.60 4.82
CA LYS A 179 -9.26 22.58 4.28
C LYS A 179 -7.83 22.05 4.38
N THR A 180 -7.46 21.49 5.51
CA THR A 180 -6.07 21.09 5.77
C THR A 180 -5.79 19.62 5.47
N GLY A 181 -6.80 18.74 5.51
CA GLY A 181 -6.65 17.31 5.32
C GLY A 181 -6.17 16.54 6.55
N TYR A 182 -5.94 17.20 7.67
CA TYR A 182 -5.57 16.57 8.93
C TYR A 182 -6.77 16.18 9.76
N ALA A 183 -6.58 15.24 10.68
CA ALA A 183 -7.61 14.90 11.66
C ALA A 183 -7.92 16.10 12.55
N ILE A 184 -9.21 16.32 12.84
CA ILE A 184 -9.68 17.33 13.78
C ILE A 184 -9.53 16.74 15.19
N PRO A 185 -8.66 17.29 16.06
CA PRO A 185 -8.34 16.68 17.35
C PRO A 185 -9.59 16.48 18.24
N GLU A 186 -10.51 17.45 18.26
CA GLU A 186 -11.72 17.42 19.05
C GLU A 186 -12.74 16.38 18.59
N ARG A 187 -12.58 15.88 17.36
CA ARG A 187 -13.42 14.82 16.79
C ARG A 187 -12.79 13.44 16.90
N SER A 188 -11.49 13.34 17.18
CA SER A 188 -10.82 12.05 17.39
C SER A 188 -11.46 11.32 18.58
N GLY A 189 -11.92 10.09 18.36
CA GLY A 189 -12.62 9.29 19.37
C GLY A 189 -14.11 9.58 19.50
N VAL A 190 -14.64 10.65 18.90
CA VAL A 190 -16.09 10.94 18.91
C VAL A 190 -16.81 9.86 18.10
N ILE A 191 -17.88 9.33 18.69
CA ILE A 191 -18.70 8.28 18.07
C ILE A 191 -19.80 8.91 17.23
N ARG A 192 -19.93 8.43 15.99
CA ARG A 192 -21.08 8.71 15.12
C ARG A 192 -21.78 7.42 14.77
N TRP A 193 -22.98 7.53 14.20
CA TRP A 193 -23.81 6.40 13.82
C TRP A 193 -24.05 6.40 12.32
N PHE A 194 -24.09 5.21 11.72
CA PHE A 194 -24.47 5.05 10.33
C PHE A 194 -25.41 3.87 10.13
N ILE A 195 -26.22 3.96 9.09
CA ILE A 195 -26.98 2.85 8.53
C ILE A 195 -26.69 2.78 7.03
N ARG A 196 -26.57 1.56 6.49
CA ARG A 196 -26.38 1.36 5.05
C ARG A 196 -27.66 0.79 4.45
N ILE A 197 -28.27 1.53 3.53
CA ILE A 197 -29.48 1.16 2.82
C ILE A 197 -29.21 1.26 1.33
N GLU A 198 -29.49 0.20 0.56
CA GLU A 198 -29.24 0.15 -0.89
C GLU A 198 -27.84 0.66 -1.28
N GLU A 199 -26.84 0.18 -0.55
CA GLU A 199 -25.42 0.55 -0.71
C GLU A 199 -25.07 2.01 -0.36
N VAL A 200 -26.02 2.84 0.03
CA VAL A 200 -25.82 4.21 0.47
C VAL A 200 -25.65 4.26 2.00
N ILE A 201 -24.64 5.00 2.46
CA ILE A 201 -24.37 5.21 3.89
C ILE A 201 -25.03 6.51 4.34
N HIS A 202 -25.90 6.41 5.34
CA HIS A 202 -26.59 7.53 5.97
C HIS A 202 -26.04 7.74 7.37
N TRP A 203 -25.58 8.94 7.66
CA TRP A 203 -24.94 9.32 8.90
C TRP A 203 -25.88 10.09 9.83
N ALA A 204 -25.65 9.92 11.13
CA ALA A 204 -26.24 10.76 12.19
C ALA A 204 -25.29 10.82 13.39
N ASP A 205 -25.54 11.78 14.30
CA ASP A 205 -24.76 11.93 15.53
C ASP A 205 -25.26 11.00 16.62
N THR A 206 -26.55 10.60 16.54
CA THR A 206 -27.17 9.65 17.47
C THR A 206 -27.85 8.51 16.73
N ARG A 207 -28.04 7.38 17.41
CA ARG A 207 -28.74 6.22 16.89
C ARG A 207 -30.24 6.50 16.71
N GLU A 208 -30.76 7.30 17.61
CA GLU A 208 -32.17 7.71 17.69
C GLU A 208 -32.58 8.53 16.45
N GLU A 209 -31.73 9.43 15.99
CA GLU A 209 -31.96 10.18 14.73
C GLU A 209 -32.14 9.25 13.52
N LEU A 210 -31.37 8.14 13.45
CA LEU A 210 -31.52 7.17 12.38
C LEU A 210 -32.82 6.35 12.53
N TRP A 211 -33.25 6.07 13.78
CA TRP A 211 -34.52 5.42 14.02
C TRP A 211 -35.69 6.26 13.52
N GLU A 212 -35.70 7.54 13.83
CA GLU A 212 -36.73 8.48 13.38
C GLU A 212 -36.70 8.69 11.88
N ARG A 213 -35.53 8.98 11.32
CA ARG A 213 -35.36 9.25 9.88
C ARG A 213 -35.81 8.12 8.98
N PHE A 214 -35.61 6.86 9.40
CA PHE A 214 -35.92 5.66 8.64
C PHE A 214 -37.12 4.87 9.22
N ASN A 215 -37.84 5.44 10.16
CA ASN A 215 -39.03 4.82 10.82
C ASN A 215 -38.70 3.40 11.32
N LEU A 216 -37.59 3.21 12.03
CA LEU A 216 -37.16 1.93 12.57
C LEU A 216 -37.91 1.65 13.89
N THR A 217 -38.94 0.82 13.85
CA THR A 217 -39.85 0.63 14.99
C THR A 217 -39.59 -0.63 15.78
N THR A 218 -39.23 -1.72 15.09
CA THR A 218 -38.98 -3.01 15.73
C THR A 218 -37.59 -3.08 16.34
N LYS A 219 -37.38 -3.96 17.33
CA LYS A 219 -36.08 -4.17 17.96
C LYS A 219 -35.00 -4.52 16.91
N THR A 220 -35.32 -5.42 15.97
CA THR A 220 -34.39 -5.84 14.91
C THR A 220 -34.02 -4.68 13.98
N GLU A 221 -34.97 -3.80 13.67
CA GLU A 221 -34.68 -2.60 12.85
C GLU A 221 -33.82 -1.60 13.62
N ARG A 222 -34.12 -1.37 14.88
CA ARG A 222 -33.34 -0.48 15.76
C ARG A 222 -31.90 -0.95 15.99
N ASP A 223 -31.59 -2.22 15.75
CA ASP A 223 -30.24 -2.77 15.82
C ASP A 223 -29.45 -2.65 14.49
N LYS A 224 -30.07 -2.16 13.40
CA LYS A 224 -29.41 -1.94 12.10
C LYS A 224 -28.35 -0.83 12.14
N PRO A 225 -28.60 0.36 12.75
CA PRO A 225 -27.55 1.38 12.86
C PRO A 225 -26.34 0.88 13.65
N LYS A 226 -25.14 1.24 13.18
CA LYS A 226 -23.87 0.89 13.81
C LYS A 226 -23.09 2.14 14.20
N SER A 227 -22.45 2.05 15.33
CA SER A 227 -21.55 3.12 15.81
C SER A 227 -20.18 2.98 15.21
N VAL A 228 -19.57 4.11 14.87
CA VAL A 228 -18.21 4.17 14.35
C VAL A 228 -17.48 5.37 14.94
N THR A 229 -16.18 5.19 15.14
CA THR A 229 -15.29 6.28 15.49
C THR A 229 -13.97 6.16 14.74
N PHE A 230 -13.35 7.31 14.51
CA PHE A 230 -11.98 7.41 14.01
C PHE A 230 -11.09 7.96 15.13
N ILE A 231 -9.97 7.30 15.37
CA ILE A 231 -8.95 7.73 16.33
C ILE A 231 -7.69 8.03 15.56
N ALA A 232 -7.28 9.29 15.59
CA ALA A 232 -6.06 9.73 14.94
C ALA A 232 -4.84 9.32 15.76
N ALA A 233 -3.80 8.81 15.07
CA ALA A 233 -2.52 8.48 15.66
C ALA A 233 -1.37 9.10 14.88
N SER A 234 -0.32 9.45 15.56
CA SER A 234 0.93 9.93 14.98
C SER A 234 2.12 9.13 15.51
N VAL A 235 3.28 9.27 14.87
CA VAL A 235 4.52 8.68 15.36
C VAL A 235 4.90 9.22 16.74
N TYR A 236 4.54 10.46 17.04
CA TYR A 236 4.84 11.11 18.31
C TYR A 236 4.07 10.52 19.50
N ASP A 237 2.98 9.79 19.24
CA ASP A 237 2.23 9.06 20.26
C ASP A 237 2.93 7.76 20.66
N ASN A 238 3.88 7.27 19.85
CA ASN A 238 4.63 6.06 20.11
C ASN A 238 6.01 6.33 20.71
N LYS A 239 6.01 6.77 21.97
CA LYS A 239 7.25 7.13 22.67
C LYS A 239 8.25 5.98 22.74
N LEU A 240 7.76 4.75 22.92
CA LEU A 240 8.63 3.55 22.96
C LEU A 240 9.38 3.32 21.65
N LEU A 241 8.76 3.60 20.51
CA LEU A 241 9.43 3.51 19.21
C LEU A 241 10.52 4.57 19.10
N LEU A 242 10.18 5.82 19.41
CA LEU A 242 11.12 6.94 19.30
C LEU A 242 12.31 6.83 20.29
N GLU A 243 12.11 6.21 21.45
CA GLU A 243 13.20 5.92 22.39
C GLU A 243 14.13 4.80 21.88
N LYS A 244 13.55 3.75 21.26
CA LYS A 244 14.32 2.60 20.77
C LYS A 244 14.98 2.85 19.42
N ASP A 245 14.35 3.61 18.55
CA ASP A 245 14.82 3.95 17.21
C ASP A 245 14.59 5.44 16.90
N PRO A 246 15.45 6.32 17.41
CA PRO A 246 15.40 7.76 17.09
C PRO A 246 15.57 8.05 15.59
N GLY A 247 16.27 7.18 14.86
CA GLY A 247 16.50 7.30 13.42
C GLY A 247 15.24 7.13 12.57
N TYR A 248 14.20 6.46 13.10
CA TYR A 248 12.94 6.25 12.38
C TYR A 248 12.25 7.56 11.98
N LEU A 249 12.26 8.56 12.88
CA LEU A 249 11.69 9.88 12.59
C LEU A 249 12.46 10.57 11.45
N ALA A 250 13.79 10.55 11.49
CA ALA A 250 14.61 11.12 10.44
C ALA A 250 14.36 10.46 9.08
N ASN A 251 14.11 9.15 9.06
CA ASN A 251 13.75 8.42 7.83
C ASN A 251 12.40 8.89 7.26
N LEU A 252 11.41 9.14 8.11
CA LEU A 252 10.11 9.70 7.68
C LEU A 252 10.25 11.13 7.17
N GLU A 253 11.07 11.96 7.82
CA GLU A 253 11.34 13.34 7.41
C GLU A 253 12.06 13.44 6.06
N ALA A 254 12.91 12.45 5.75
CA ALA A 254 13.64 12.37 4.49
C ALA A 254 12.79 11.91 3.30
N MET A 255 11.54 11.48 3.51
CA MET A 255 10.64 11.07 2.43
C MET A 255 10.26 12.24 1.51
N ALA A 256 9.84 11.91 0.28
CA ALA A 256 9.24 12.89 -0.62
C ALA A 256 8.04 13.59 0.04
N LEU A 257 7.82 14.86 -0.31
CA LEU A 257 6.82 15.73 0.36
C LEU A 257 5.47 15.04 0.58
N VAL A 258 4.92 14.44 -0.45
CA VAL A 258 3.58 13.82 -0.37
C VAL A 258 3.54 12.64 0.60
N GLU A 259 4.54 11.76 0.54
CA GLU A 259 4.62 10.62 1.46
C GLU A 259 4.93 11.07 2.90
N ARG A 260 5.77 12.06 3.06
CA ARG A 260 6.01 12.66 4.38
C ARG A 260 4.73 13.24 4.96
N GLU A 261 3.96 14.00 4.18
CA GLU A 261 2.67 14.54 4.63
C GLU A 261 1.65 13.45 4.98
N ARG A 262 1.63 12.34 4.22
CA ARG A 262 0.77 11.20 4.49
C ARG A 262 1.24 10.40 5.71
N LEU A 263 2.50 9.96 5.70
CA LEU A 263 3.00 8.98 6.66
C LEU A 263 3.53 9.59 7.96
N LEU A 264 4.09 10.80 7.92
CA LEU A 264 4.56 11.49 9.12
C LEU A 264 3.46 12.37 9.74
N HIS A 265 2.78 13.16 8.91
CA HIS A 265 1.82 14.15 9.41
C HIS A 265 0.36 13.67 9.38
N GLY A 266 0.07 12.53 8.75
CA GLY A 266 -1.26 11.95 8.77
C GLY A 266 -2.28 12.69 7.88
N ASN A 267 -1.85 13.32 6.78
CA ASN A 267 -2.70 14.08 5.89
C ASN A 267 -3.53 13.17 4.96
N TRP A 268 -4.87 13.30 5.02
CA TRP A 268 -5.83 12.50 4.25
C TRP A 268 -6.23 13.10 2.90
N LYS A 269 -5.77 14.30 2.60
CA LYS A 269 -6.17 15.02 1.38
C LYS A 269 -5.02 15.34 0.46
N ILE A 270 -3.79 15.24 0.97
CA ILE A 270 -2.65 15.55 0.12
C ILE A 270 -2.62 14.57 -1.05
N LYS A 271 -2.77 15.16 -2.20
CA LYS A 271 -2.47 14.51 -3.48
C LYS A 271 -1.26 15.19 -4.05
N ALA A 272 -0.44 14.44 -4.73
CA ALA A 272 0.57 15.06 -5.54
C ALA A 272 -0.15 15.90 -6.61
N ALA A 273 -0.18 17.20 -6.44
CA ALA A 273 -0.60 18.07 -7.51
C ALA A 273 0.36 17.90 -8.70
N ALA A 274 -0.14 18.07 -9.90
CA ALA A 274 0.69 18.16 -11.09
C ALA A 274 1.89 19.09 -10.81
N GLY A 275 3.12 18.60 -11.08
CA GLY A 275 4.35 19.33 -10.79
C GLY A 275 4.93 19.18 -9.38
N LEU A 276 4.32 18.42 -8.46
CA LEU A 276 4.95 18.14 -7.15
C LEU A 276 5.93 16.96 -7.19
N PHE A 277 5.72 15.97 -8.07
CA PHE A 277 6.67 14.86 -8.24
C PHE A 277 7.92 15.31 -8.99
N PHE A 278 7.72 15.91 -10.16
CA PHE A 278 8.79 16.23 -11.09
C PHE A 278 8.63 17.68 -11.57
N LYS A 279 9.47 18.59 -11.08
CA LYS A 279 9.55 19.95 -11.59
C LYS A 279 10.72 20.05 -12.56
N ARG A 280 10.50 20.67 -13.72
CA ARG A 280 11.56 20.94 -14.70
C ARG A 280 12.70 21.75 -14.10
N THR A 281 12.41 22.66 -13.18
CA THR A 281 13.40 23.48 -12.47
C THR A 281 14.34 22.71 -11.55
N GLN A 282 13.99 21.46 -11.22
CA GLN A 282 14.79 20.55 -10.38
C GLN A 282 15.61 19.56 -11.22
N LEU A 283 15.42 19.57 -12.56
CA LEU A 283 16.28 18.81 -13.45
C LEU A 283 17.71 19.38 -13.39
N GLY A 284 18.68 18.50 -13.40
CA GLY A 284 20.10 18.84 -13.45
C GLY A 284 20.49 19.40 -14.82
N LYS A 285 21.46 18.80 -15.47
CA LYS A 285 22.01 19.33 -16.73
C LYS A 285 21.34 18.66 -17.93
N ARG A 286 21.11 19.45 -18.99
CA ARG A 286 20.84 18.94 -20.33
C ARG A 286 22.17 18.76 -21.05
N LEU A 287 22.53 17.51 -21.34
CA LEU A 287 23.85 17.16 -21.88
C LEU A 287 23.74 16.95 -23.40
N GLY A 288 24.75 17.45 -24.13
CA GLY A 288 24.83 17.25 -25.59
C GLY A 288 25.43 15.89 -26.00
N ALA A 289 26.09 15.21 -25.08
CA ALA A 289 26.72 13.90 -25.31
C ALA A 289 26.54 12.99 -24.08
N VAL A 290 26.60 11.68 -24.35
CA VAL A 290 26.52 10.65 -23.30
C VAL A 290 27.74 10.74 -22.40
N PRO A 291 27.58 10.83 -21.06
CA PRO A 291 28.71 10.81 -20.12
C PRO A 291 29.44 9.46 -20.19
N THR A 292 30.77 9.51 -20.10
CA THR A 292 31.62 8.30 -20.15
C THR A 292 31.68 7.54 -18.81
N ASP A 293 31.15 8.13 -17.74
CA ASP A 293 31.18 7.61 -16.37
C ASP A 293 29.89 6.86 -15.98
N VAL A 294 29.09 6.44 -16.95
CA VAL A 294 27.88 5.63 -16.69
C VAL A 294 28.27 4.18 -16.43
N VAL A 295 27.93 3.69 -15.25
CA VAL A 295 28.31 2.35 -14.77
C VAL A 295 27.24 1.29 -14.98
N ARG A 296 26.01 1.70 -15.24
CA ARG A 296 24.88 0.78 -15.48
C ARG A 296 23.84 1.43 -16.38
N TRP A 297 23.31 0.65 -17.30
CA TRP A 297 22.21 1.04 -18.20
C TRP A 297 21.00 0.13 -18.03
N VAL A 298 19.80 0.73 -18.02
CA VAL A 298 18.51 0.01 -18.01
C VAL A 298 17.58 0.64 -19.03
N ARG A 299 16.98 -0.17 -19.88
CA ARG A 299 15.84 0.17 -20.73
C ARG A 299 14.58 -0.46 -20.13
N CYS A 300 13.68 0.33 -19.58
CA CYS A 300 12.41 -0.14 -19.05
C CYS A 300 11.27 0.21 -20.00
N TRP A 301 10.34 -0.73 -20.16
CA TRP A 301 9.15 -0.57 -20.99
C TRP A 301 7.88 -0.58 -20.14
N ASP A 302 6.93 0.31 -20.47
CA ASP A 302 5.52 0.22 -20.12
C ASP A 302 4.76 -0.11 -21.42
N LEU A 303 4.07 -1.26 -21.43
CA LEU A 303 3.47 -1.80 -22.64
C LEU A 303 1.98 -1.52 -22.68
N ALA A 304 1.47 -0.95 -23.78
CA ALA A 304 0.04 -0.81 -24.00
C ALA A 304 -0.63 -2.19 -24.11
N ALA A 305 -1.63 -2.43 -23.26
CA ALA A 305 -2.37 -3.70 -23.22
C ALA A 305 -3.53 -3.78 -24.24
N SER A 306 -3.87 -2.71 -24.98
CA SER A 306 -5.09 -2.64 -25.78
C SER A 306 -4.85 -2.29 -27.25
N GLU A 307 -5.45 -3.10 -28.14
CA GLU A 307 -5.69 -2.72 -29.54
C GLU A 307 -6.68 -1.55 -29.63
N LYS A 308 -6.56 -0.73 -30.70
CA LYS A 308 -7.52 0.34 -31.02
C LYS A 308 -8.93 -0.22 -31.03
N THR A 309 -9.73 0.12 -30.02
CA THR A 309 -11.18 0.01 -30.10
C THR A 309 -11.76 1.34 -30.57
N GLN A 310 -12.86 1.31 -31.32
CA GLN A 310 -13.48 2.48 -31.97
C GLN A 310 -13.98 3.60 -31.03
N LYS A 311 -13.74 3.52 -29.71
CA LYS A 311 -14.27 4.46 -28.69
C LYS A 311 -13.27 5.00 -27.65
N GLY A 312 -11.95 4.91 -27.87
CA GLY A 312 -10.98 5.48 -26.92
C GLY A 312 -9.61 5.72 -27.53
N ASP A 313 -8.89 6.74 -27.07
CA ASP A 313 -7.47 6.92 -27.40
C ASP A 313 -6.68 5.70 -26.87
N PRO A 314 -5.96 4.97 -27.71
CA PRO A 314 -5.16 3.83 -27.29
C PRO A 314 -4.05 4.29 -26.32
N ALA A 315 -3.71 3.46 -25.35
CA ALA A 315 -2.56 3.69 -24.48
C ALA A 315 -1.25 3.69 -25.30
N TYR A 316 -0.24 4.40 -24.80
CA TYR A 316 1.07 4.45 -25.41
C TYR A 316 1.93 3.28 -24.92
N THR A 317 2.79 2.76 -25.79
CA THR A 317 3.94 1.99 -25.37
C THR A 317 5.12 2.92 -25.17
N ALA A 318 5.63 2.97 -23.94
CA ALA A 318 6.76 3.83 -23.56
C ALA A 318 7.99 3.00 -23.21
N GLY A 319 9.16 3.42 -23.68
CA GLY A 319 10.44 2.80 -23.35
C GLY A 319 11.44 3.88 -22.93
N VAL A 320 11.97 3.83 -21.71
CA VAL A 320 12.90 4.83 -21.17
C VAL A 320 14.26 4.20 -20.92
N LEU A 321 15.31 4.78 -21.50
CA LEU A 321 16.69 4.42 -21.22
C LEU A 321 17.26 5.32 -20.13
N MET A 322 17.62 4.71 -19.02
CA MET A 322 18.23 5.38 -17.87
C MET A 322 19.61 4.80 -17.55
N GLY A 323 20.53 5.67 -17.19
CA GLY A 323 21.87 5.30 -16.75
C GLY A 323 22.19 5.79 -15.34
N LYS A 324 22.93 5.00 -14.56
CA LYS A 324 23.53 5.41 -13.27
C LYS A 324 24.98 5.76 -13.49
N ARG A 325 25.39 6.93 -13.05
CA ARG A 325 26.77 7.43 -13.16
C ARG A 325 27.57 7.03 -11.91
N SER A 326 28.88 6.94 -12.06
CA SER A 326 29.80 6.60 -10.96
C SER A 326 29.76 7.58 -9.78
N ASN A 327 29.33 8.82 -10.03
CA ASN A 327 29.14 9.86 -9.01
C ASN A 327 27.77 9.81 -8.30
N GLY A 328 26.98 8.75 -8.52
CA GLY A 328 25.66 8.56 -7.91
C GLY A 328 24.50 9.28 -8.62
N ARG A 329 24.76 10.09 -9.65
CA ARG A 329 23.73 10.77 -10.44
C ARG A 329 23.12 9.84 -11.49
N TYR A 330 22.00 10.25 -12.04
CA TYR A 330 21.26 9.51 -13.08
C TYR A 330 21.21 10.33 -14.37
N ILE A 331 21.07 9.62 -15.49
CA ILE A 331 20.85 10.25 -16.80
C ILE A 331 19.70 9.55 -17.52
N ILE A 332 18.75 10.32 -18.02
CA ILE A 332 17.77 9.87 -19.02
C ILE A 332 18.41 10.08 -20.39
N ALA A 333 18.68 8.99 -21.10
CA ALA A 333 19.47 9.05 -22.35
C ALA A 333 18.64 8.91 -23.62
N ASP A 334 17.46 8.24 -23.54
CA ASP A 334 16.54 8.12 -24.66
C ASP A 334 15.13 7.74 -24.19
N VAL A 335 14.13 8.19 -24.92
CA VAL A 335 12.71 7.86 -24.67
C VAL A 335 12.00 7.52 -25.98
N VAL A 336 11.43 6.33 -26.02
CA VAL A 336 10.47 5.88 -27.04
C VAL A 336 9.08 6.05 -26.46
N ASN A 337 8.16 6.73 -27.17
CA ASN A 337 6.76 6.88 -26.75
C ASN A 337 5.85 6.88 -27.99
N ARG A 338 5.17 5.74 -28.24
CA ARG A 338 4.39 5.56 -29.48
C ARG A 338 3.13 4.75 -29.22
N GLN A 339 2.07 5.07 -29.96
CA GLN A 339 0.89 4.23 -30.10
C GLN A 339 1.14 3.23 -31.25
N MET A 340 1.10 1.93 -30.95
CA MET A 340 1.48 0.89 -31.90
C MET A 340 0.55 -0.32 -31.79
N ALA A 341 0.40 -1.08 -32.88
CA ALA A 341 -0.21 -2.40 -32.82
C ALA A 341 0.71 -3.40 -32.07
N ALA A 342 0.12 -4.41 -31.44
CA ALA A 342 0.88 -5.39 -30.63
C ALA A 342 2.04 -6.07 -31.39
N SER A 343 1.88 -6.32 -32.69
CA SER A 343 2.94 -6.86 -33.55
C SER A 343 4.13 -5.92 -33.71
N ASP A 344 3.88 -4.61 -33.73
CA ASP A 344 4.91 -3.59 -33.93
C ASP A 344 5.62 -3.24 -32.62
N VAL A 345 4.94 -3.42 -31.48
CA VAL A 345 5.57 -3.29 -30.16
C VAL A 345 6.77 -4.23 -30.05
N ARG A 346 6.61 -5.52 -30.38
CA ARG A 346 7.71 -6.50 -30.33
C ARG A 346 8.89 -6.12 -31.22
N LYS A 347 8.62 -5.71 -32.46
CA LYS A 347 9.65 -5.25 -33.41
C LYS A 347 10.38 -4.02 -32.89
N THR A 348 9.64 -3.06 -32.35
CA THR A 348 10.21 -1.83 -31.79
C THR A 348 11.11 -2.14 -30.58
N ILE A 349 10.70 -3.02 -29.68
CA ILE A 349 11.52 -3.44 -28.55
C ILE A 349 12.82 -4.06 -29.03
N LEU A 350 12.78 -5.00 -29.99
CA LEU A 350 13.97 -5.65 -30.53
C LEU A 350 14.92 -4.67 -31.23
N MET A 351 14.39 -3.80 -32.09
CA MET A 351 15.19 -2.78 -32.78
C MET A 351 15.84 -1.81 -31.78
N THR A 352 15.09 -1.37 -30.77
CA THR A 352 15.62 -0.50 -29.70
C THR A 352 16.71 -1.23 -28.91
N ALA A 353 16.52 -2.50 -28.57
CA ALA A 353 17.51 -3.30 -27.86
C ALA A 353 18.83 -3.45 -28.66
N GLN A 354 18.75 -3.61 -29.99
CA GLN A 354 19.91 -3.64 -30.86
C GLN A 354 20.64 -2.29 -30.88
N MET A 355 19.90 -1.19 -31.07
CA MET A 355 20.47 0.16 -31.06
C MET A 355 21.11 0.52 -29.70
N ASP A 356 20.46 0.17 -28.61
CA ASP A 356 20.98 0.39 -27.28
C ASP A 356 22.26 -0.38 -27.03
N ARG A 357 22.33 -1.66 -27.43
CA ARG A 357 23.53 -2.49 -27.33
C ARG A 357 24.69 -1.92 -28.15
N ASP A 358 24.42 -1.50 -29.37
CA ASP A 358 25.45 -0.97 -30.26
C ASP A 358 26.02 0.36 -29.75
N LYS A 359 25.19 1.18 -29.07
CA LYS A 359 25.58 2.51 -28.61
C LYS A 359 26.08 2.54 -27.17
N TYR A 360 25.51 1.73 -26.27
CA TYR A 360 25.72 1.79 -24.82
C TYR A 360 26.32 0.51 -24.22
N GLY A 361 26.45 -0.57 -25.01
CA GLY A 361 26.99 -1.84 -24.56
C GLY A 361 25.93 -2.72 -23.86
N ASP A 362 26.25 -3.22 -22.68
CA ASP A 362 25.31 -4.06 -21.91
C ASP A 362 24.21 -3.21 -21.28
N VAL A 363 23.05 -3.26 -21.90
CA VAL A 363 21.83 -2.60 -21.41
C VAL A 363 20.87 -3.67 -20.90
N ARG A 364 20.49 -3.58 -19.63
CA ARG A 364 19.43 -4.45 -19.09
C ARG A 364 18.07 -3.99 -19.57
N ILE A 365 17.27 -4.89 -20.09
CA ILE A 365 15.91 -4.65 -20.57
C ILE A 365 14.94 -5.17 -19.51
N ARG A 366 14.10 -4.28 -18.96
CA ARG A 366 13.03 -4.64 -18.05
C ARG A 366 11.68 -4.50 -18.74
N LEU A 367 10.87 -5.56 -18.65
CA LEU A 367 9.52 -5.61 -19.18
C LEU A 367 8.52 -5.87 -18.06
N PRO A 368 7.30 -5.30 -18.13
CA PRO A 368 6.26 -5.57 -17.15
C PRO A 368 5.76 -7.00 -17.26
N GLN A 369 5.36 -7.58 -16.15
CA GLN A 369 4.68 -8.86 -16.07
C GLN A 369 3.33 -8.68 -15.41
N ASP A 370 2.25 -8.99 -16.11
CA ASP A 370 0.91 -8.98 -15.52
C ASP A 370 0.75 -10.14 -14.51
N PRO A 371 -0.09 -9.95 -13.48
CA PRO A 371 -0.39 -11.01 -12.53
C PRO A 371 -1.20 -12.15 -13.20
N GLY A 372 -0.88 -13.39 -12.84
CA GLY A 372 -1.57 -14.60 -13.31
C GLY A 372 -0.81 -15.38 -14.37
N GLN A 373 -1.42 -16.47 -14.84
CA GLN A 373 -0.78 -17.43 -15.78
C GLN A 373 -0.48 -16.80 -17.13
N ALA A 374 -1.43 -16.06 -17.69
CA ALA A 374 -1.27 -15.39 -19.00
C ALA A 374 -0.10 -14.39 -18.98
N GLY A 375 0.06 -13.61 -17.91
CA GLY A 375 1.18 -12.69 -17.76
C GLY A 375 2.53 -13.39 -17.68
N LYS A 376 2.61 -14.56 -17.03
CA LYS A 376 3.83 -15.39 -17.00
C LYS A 376 4.18 -15.93 -18.39
N GLU A 377 3.19 -16.40 -19.13
CA GLU A 377 3.39 -16.92 -20.51
C GLU A 377 3.85 -15.79 -21.45
N GLN A 378 3.25 -14.62 -21.34
CA GLN A 378 3.66 -13.44 -22.09
C GLN A 378 5.11 -13.03 -21.76
N ALA A 379 5.47 -12.97 -20.49
CA ALA A 379 6.82 -12.68 -20.04
C ALA A 379 7.85 -13.68 -20.59
N GLN A 380 7.57 -14.98 -20.50
CA GLN A 380 8.42 -16.03 -21.07
C GLN A 380 8.55 -15.91 -22.60
N SER A 381 7.48 -15.56 -23.29
CA SER A 381 7.49 -15.32 -24.74
C SER A 381 8.42 -14.16 -25.11
N TYR A 382 8.41 -13.06 -24.34
CA TYR A 382 9.32 -11.94 -24.55
C TYR A 382 10.77 -12.30 -24.26
N ILE A 383 11.06 -13.04 -23.18
CA ILE A 383 12.41 -13.51 -22.85
C ILE A 383 12.98 -14.38 -23.98
N LYS A 384 12.17 -15.30 -24.53
CA LYS A 384 12.57 -16.11 -25.69
C LYS A 384 12.80 -15.28 -26.95
N PHE A 385 11.91 -14.31 -27.22
CA PHE A 385 11.99 -13.43 -28.38
C PHE A 385 13.23 -12.53 -28.35
N LEU A 386 13.64 -12.07 -27.17
CA LEU A 386 14.82 -11.24 -26.95
C LEU A 386 16.06 -12.07 -26.54
N SER A 387 16.11 -13.31 -26.96
CA SER A 387 17.29 -14.17 -26.71
C SER A 387 18.58 -13.49 -27.19
N GLY A 388 19.60 -13.49 -26.35
CA GLY A 388 20.88 -12.79 -26.57
C GLY A 388 20.96 -11.37 -26.00
N PHE A 389 19.90 -10.90 -25.34
CA PHE A 389 19.90 -9.65 -24.55
C PHE A 389 19.70 -9.97 -23.07
N ASN A 390 20.12 -9.02 -22.22
CA ASN A 390 19.95 -9.10 -20.76
C ASN A 390 18.53 -8.65 -20.40
N VAL A 391 17.58 -9.60 -20.32
CA VAL A 391 16.14 -9.31 -20.12
C VAL A 391 15.66 -9.78 -18.77
N THR A 392 14.92 -8.94 -18.07
CA THR A 392 14.20 -9.26 -16.84
C THR A 392 12.72 -8.89 -16.96
N THR A 393 11.87 -9.61 -16.22
CA THR A 393 10.44 -9.32 -16.11
C THR A 393 10.04 -9.28 -14.66
N GLU A 394 9.28 -8.29 -14.26
CA GLU A 394 8.82 -8.16 -12.87
C GLU A 394 7.34 -7.84 -12.78
N LEU A 395 6.71 -8.41 -11.74
CA LEU A 395 5.35 -8.08 -11.36
C LEU A 395 5.30 -6.64 -10.82
N GLU A 396 4.44 -5.83 -11.38
CA GLU A 396 4.20 -4.49 -10.86
C GLU A 396 3.32 -4.56 -9.61
N SER A 397 3.81 -3.98 -8.52
CA SER A 397 3.08 -3.89 -7.24
C SER A 397 2.92 -2.44 -6.80
N GLY A 398 1.82 -2.12 -6.13
CA GLY A 398 1.52 -0.77 -5.67
C GLY A 398 0.93 0.15 -6.75
N SER A 399 0.60 1.39 -6.37
CA SER A 399 0.10 2.40 -7.30
C SER A 399 1.24 2.99 -8.15
N LYS A 400 0.91 3.58 -9.31
CA LYS A 400 1.87 4.31 -10.14
C LYS A 400 2.57 5.43 -9.36
N ALA A 401 1.82 6.13 -8.50
CA ALA A 401 2.36 7.18 -7.66
C ALA A 401 3.42 6.63 -6.68
N THR A 402 3.11 5.55 -5.97
CA THR A 402 4.04 4.91 -5.01
C THR A 402 5.32 4.44 -5.69
N ARG A 403 5.22 3.91 -6.92
CA ARG A 403 6.43 3.49 -7.67
C ARG A 403 7.29 4.67 -8.13
N ALA A 404 6.67 5.83 -8.40
CA ALA A 404 7.37 7.03 -8.86
C ALA A 404 8.09 7.80 -7.73
N GLU A 405 7.69 7.62 -6.47
CA GLU A 405 8.20 8.37 -5.33
C GLU A 405 9.73 8.29 -5.15
N PRO A 406 10.39 7.12 -5.19
CA PRO A 406 11.84 7.06 -5.01
C PRO A 406 12.59 7.83 -6.11
N MET A 407 12.11 7.76 -7.35
CA MET A 407 12.64 8.55 -8.46
C MET A 407 12.40 10.05 -8.26
N ALA A 408 11.19 10.42 -7.80
CA ALA A 408 10.83 11.81 -7.56
C ALA A 408 11.70 12.45 -6.47
N ALA A 409 12.03 11.72 -5.41
CA ALA A 409 12.95 12.20 -4.37
C ALA A 409 14.33 12.57 -4.95
N GLN A 410 14.89 11.72 -5.81
CA GLN A 410 16.17 11.98 -6.48
C GLN A 410 16.07 13.11 -7.51
N TRP A 411 14.92 13.22 -8.20
CA TRP A 411 14.66 14.33 -9.12
C TRP A 411 14.60 15.66 -8.39
N GLN A 412 13.89 15.73 -7.27
CA GLN A 412 13.77 16.90 -6.40
C GLN A 412 15.11 17.33 -5.79
N ALA A 413 16.00 16.37 -5.53
CA ALA A 413 17.37 16.62 -5.11
C ALA A 413 18.30 17.10 -6.24
N GLY A 414 17.79 17.22 -7.49
CA GLY A 414 18.57 17.65 -8.65
C GLY A 414 19.55 16.60 -9.18
N ASN A 415 19.36 15.31 -8.85
CA ASN A 415 20.28 14.24 -9.19
C ASN A 415 20.06 13.64 -10.60
N PHE A 416 19.11 14.14 -11.37
CA PHE A 416 18.84 13.68 -12.73
C PHE A 416 19.41 14.65 -13.75
N ASP A 417 20.17 14.13 -14.72
CA ASP A 417 20.55 14.80 -15.95
C ASP A 417 19.73 14.22 -17.12
N ILE A 418 19.65 14.94 -18.24
CA ILE A 418 18.93 14.49 -19.45
C ILE A 418 19.82 14.69 -20.69
N LEU A 419 19.84 13.69 -21.57
CA LEU A 419 20.49 13.85 -22.87
C LEU A 419 19.61 14.66 -23.81
N ALA A 420 20.18 15.62 -24.53
CA ALA A 420 19.45 16.45 -25.47
C ALA A 420 18.85 15.60 -26.62
N GLY A 421 17.56 15.73 -26.86
CA GLY A 421 16.82 15.01 -27.90
C GLY A 421 15.43 15.62 -28.13
N GLU A 422 14.82 15.30 -29.27
CA GLU A 422 13.46 15.77 -29.63
C GLU A 422 12.39 15.28 -28.66
N TRP A 423 12.63 14.15 -27.99
CA TRP A 423 11.73 13.56 -27.01
C TRP A 423 11.70 14.31 -25.66
N ASN A 424 12.60 15.27 -25.43
CA ASN A 424 12.72 15.94 -24.13
C ASN A 424 11.45 16.71 -23.73
N GLU A 425 10.87 17.49 -24.63
CA GLU A 425 9.70 18.30 -24.29
C GLU A 425 8.45 17.45 -23.99
N PRO A 426 8.04 16.49 -24.82
CA PRO A 426 6.92 15.60 -24.48
C PRO A 426 7.16 14.79 -23.19
N TYR A 427 8.40 14.35 -22.94
CA TYR A 427 8.78 13.61 -21.74
C TYR A 427 8.63 14.49 -20.49
N LEU A 428 9.25 15.66 -20.48
CA LEU A 428 9.20 16.57 -19.34
C LEU A 428 7.76 17.04 -19.07
N LEU A 429 6.97 17.30 -20.11
CA LEU A 429 5.58 17.69 -19.97
C LEU A 429 4.74 16.57 -19.30
N GLN A 430 4.98 15.30 -19.65
CA GLN A 430 4.26 14.19 -19.01
C GLN A 430 4.66 14.02 -17.55
N LEU A 431 5.96 14.18 -17.23
CA LEU A 431 6.45 14.15 -15.86
C LEU A 431 5.85 15.28 -15.01
N GLU A 432 5.84 16.50 -15.52
CA GLU A 432 5.29 17.67 -14.82
C GLU A 432 3.79 17.54 -14.54
N ASN A 433 3.04 16.89 -15.43
CA ASN A 433 1.60 16.67 -15.27
C ASN A 433 1.27 15.43 -14.41
N PHE A 434 2.26 14.66 -13.97
CA PHE A 434 2.02 13.50 -13.12
C PHE A 434 1.65 13.95 -11.69
N PRO A 435 0.66 13.31 -11.00
CA PRO A 435 -0.07 12.11 -11.43
C PRO A 435 -1.38 12.39 -12.17
N ASP A 436 -1.78 13.65 -12.38
CA ASP A 436 -3.11 14.02 -12.88
C ASP A 436 -3.19 14.01 -14.43
N GLY A 437 -2.03 13.89 -15.10
CA GLY A 437 -1.95 13.86 -16.55
C GLY A 437 -2.72 12.70 -17.18
N LYS A 438 -3.27 12.93 -18.39
CA LYS A 438 -4.02 11.92 -19.17
C LYS A 438 -3.19 10.66 -19.44
N PHE A 439 -1.90 10.81 -19.74
CA PHE A 439 -0.96 9.74 -20.02
C PHE A 439 0.13 9.69 -18.95
N LYS A 440 0.52 8.49 -18.55
CA LYS A 440 1.48 8.23 -17.46
C LYS A 440 2.55 7.21 -17.84
N ASP A 441 2.53 6.73 -19.09
CA ASP A 441 3.31 5.60 -19.57
C ASP A 441 4.82 5.87 -19.50
N MET A 442 5.27 7.10 -19.83
CA MET A 442 6.69 7.47 -19.70
C MET A 442 7.11 7.60 -18.23
N VAL A 443 6.22 8.02 -17.32
CA VAL A 443 6.51 8.09 -15.89
C VAL A 443 6.67 6.68 -15.31
N ASP A 444 5.77 5.75 -15.66
CA ASP A 444 5.86 4.36 -15.20
C ASP A 444 7.14 3.68 -15.71
N ALA A 445 7.46 3.82 -17.01
CA ALA A 445 8.69 3.30 -17.56
C ALA A 445 9.93 3.90 -16.85
N SER A 446 9.91 5.20 -16.51
CA SER A 446 11.01 5.86 -15.81
C SER A 446 11.15 5.40 -14.36
N ALA A 447 10.05 5.31 -13.62
CA ALA A 447 10.03 4.85 -12.24
C ALA A 447 10.53 3.41 -12.13
N ASN A 448 10.07 2.55 -13.03
CA ASN A 448 10.52 1.16 -13.09
C ASN A 448 12.00 1.03 -13.51
N ALA A 449 12.51 1.89 -14.42
CA ALA A 449 13.92 1.94 -14.77
C ALA A 449 14.78 2.36 -13.56
N PHE A 450 14.33 3.34 -12.81
CA PHE A 450 15.00 3.79 -11.59
C PHE A 450 15.07 2.68 -10.54
N LEU A 451 13.95 2.01 -10.27
CA LEU A 451 13.91 0.89 -9.32
C LEU A 451 14.85 -0.26 -9.76
N GLU A 452 14.87 -0.61 -11.04
CA GLU A 452 15.77 -1.66 -11.56
C GLU A 452 17.25 -1.27 -11.42
N ILE A 453 17.59 0.00 -11.62
CA ILE A 453 18.95 0.51 -11.42
C ILE A 453 19.40 0.41 -9.96
N GLU A 454 18.49 0.68 -9.02
CA GLU A 454 18.81 0.66 -7.59
C GLU A 454 18.80 -0.75 -6.98
N THR A 455 17.84 -1.58 -7.37
CA THR A 455 17.64 -2.91 -6.78
C THR A 455 18.33 -4.04 -7.53
N GLY A 456 18.65 -3.83 -8.82
CA GLY A 456 19.23 -4.85 -9.68
C GLY A 456 20.54 -5.41 -9.13
N LYS A 457 20.53 -6.68 -8.74
CA LYS A 457 21.72 -7.41 -8.24
C LYS A 457 22.82 -7.34 -9.30
N GLN A 458 24.00 -6.85 -8.91
CA GLN A 458 25.20 -7.08 -9.71
C GLN A 458 25.42 -8.61 -9.81
N PRO A 459 25.80 -9.16 -10.98
CA PRO A 459 26.34 -10.51 -11.01
C PRO A 459 27.56 -10.52 -10.07
N PHE A 460 27.52 -11.30 -9.01
CA PHE A 460 28.69 -11.53 -8.17
C PHE A 460 29.73 -12.24 -9.02
N ALA A 461 30.74 -11.52 -9.44
CA ALA A 461 31.96 -12.13 -9.94
C ALA A 461 32.70 -12.73 -8.75
N TYR A 462 32.56 -14.02 -8.54
CA TYR A 462 33.46 -14.76 -7.67
C TYR A 462 34.81 -14.86 -8.39
N SER A 463 35.77 -14.03 -8.02
CA SER A 463 37.17 -14.31 -8.35
C SER A 463 37.66 -15.39 -7.38
N PHE A 464 37.73 -16.63 -7.83
CA PHE A 464 38.52 -17.64 -7.15
C PHE A 464 40.00 -17.33 -7.45
N ALA A 465 40.70 -16.80 -6.46
CA ALA A 465 42.17 -16.84 -6.48
C ALA A 465 42.59 -18.27 -6.15
N PHE A 466 43.21 -18.96 -7.11
CA PHE A 466 43.93 -20.20 -6.90
C PHE A 466 45.34 -19.89 -6.41
#